data_29d90b8cbfaa05d4e1f4cc29129d52bb
#
_entry.id   29d90b8cbfaa05d4e1f4cc29129d52bb
#
_cell.length_a   1.000
_cell.length_b   1.000
_cell.length_c   1.000
_cell.angle_alpha   90.00
_cell.angle_beta   90.00
_cell.angle_gamma   90.00
#
_symmetry.space_group_name_H-M   'P 1'
#
loop_
_entity.id
_entity.type
_entity.pdbx_description
1 polymer ?
#
loop_
_entity_poly.entity_id
_entity_poly.type
_entity_poly.pdbx_seq_one_letter_code
_entity_poly.pdbx_strand_id
1 'polypeptide(L)'
;MMNLRSTSHFASLTVGLLLTTQALAQGAHDGHHPPSTPSPSADDHRHHRAPAHGAGRTPIPAPTAADRAAAFPDLPPHAMHAGGTNFLLLADQLEWRDADDGNALAWDIDGWIGGDINRLAVRSEGERIDGHTEEAELQLLWSHAIGPWWESVLGVRQDFKPGSPQTWAVAGVQGMPLYGLETEVSAFFGEGGQTGLRLAADYDILLTNRLILQPAVELNLHGRNDAARGVGAGFSDVEAGLRLRYEITRQFAPYLGVSWQRAYGNTADYLRRAGEDREETAVVAGVRFWF
;
A
#
# COMPACT_ATOMS: atom_id res chain seq x y z
N MET A 1 -19.17 30.26 -35.79
CA MET A 1 -18.17 30.80 -34.83
C MET A 1 -18.95 31.37 -33.66
N MET A 2 -19.13 30.61 -32.63
CA MET A 2 -19.78 31.06 -31.41
C MET A 2 -19.25 30.17 -30.28
N ASN A 3 -18.21 30.68 -29.59
CA ASN A 3 -17.61 30.04 -28.43
C ASN A 3 -18.57 30.17 -27.25
N LEU A 4 -19.19 29.08 -26.83
CA LEU A 4 -19.82 28.96 -25.51
C LEU A 4 -18.73 28.53 -24.53
N ARG A 5 -18.22 29.46 -23.75
CA ARG A 5 -17.44 29.17 -22.55
C ARG A 5 -18.43 28.72 -21.46
N SER A 6 -18.36 27.44 -21.12
CA SER A 6 -19.02 26.89 -19.93
C SER A 6 -18.16 27.20 -18.71
N THR A 7 -18.62 28.12 -17.87
CA THR A 7 -18.00 28.38 -16.56
C THR A 7 -18.59 27.39 -15.56
N SER A 8 -17.89 26.31 -15.29
CA SER A 8 -18.23 25.38 -14.20
C SER A 8 -17.69 25.93 -12.87
N HIS A 9 -18.57 26.42 -12.02
CA HIS A 9 -18.24 26.73 -10.63
C HIS A 9 -18.20 25.43 -9.83
N PHE A 10 -17.04 24.84 -9.60
CA PHE A 10 -16.88 23.79 -8.63
C PHE A 10 -16.59 24.38 -7.25
N ALA A 11 -17.38 24.00 -6.29
CA ALA A 11 -17.24 24.36 -4.89
C ALA A 11 -15.99 23.66 -4.32
N SER A 12 -15.04 24.46 -3.82
CA SER A 12 -13.86 23.95 -3.12
C SER A 12 -14.26 23.19 -1.86
N LEU A 13 -14.13 21.89 -1.88
CA LEU A 13 -14.27 21.05 -0.69
C LEU A 13 -12.91 21.03 0.03
N THR A 14 -12.76 21.85 1.06
CA THR A 14 -11.57 21.87 1.90
C THR A 14 -11.65 20.68 2.86
N VAL A 15 -10.98 19.59 2.54
CA VAL A 15 -10.76 18.48 3.47
C VAL A 15 -9.62 18.88 4.38
N GLY A 16 -9.96 19.31 5.60
CA GLY A 16 -9.01 19.60 6.66
C GLY A 16 -8.47 18.30 7.26
N LEU A 17 -7.24 17.92 6.92
CA LEU A 17 -6.52 16.83 7.55
C LEU A 17 -6.08 17.28 8.96
N LEU A 18 -6.83 16.91 10.00
CA LEU A 18 -6.47 17.12 11.40
C LEU A 18 -5.45 16.01 11.80
N LEU A 19 -4.18 16.32 11.71
CA LEU A 19 -3.10 15.55 12.33
C LEU A 19 -3.16 15.78 13.85
N THR A 20 -3.79 14.89 14.59
CA THR A 20 -3.66 14.84 16.05
C THR A 20 -2.37 14.09 16.40
N THR A 21 -1.34 14.82 16.78
CA THR A 21 -0.14 14.26 17.41
C THR A 21 -0.51 13.70 18.78
N GLN A 22 -0.60 12.40 18.92
CA GLN A 22 -0.64 11.77 20.25
C GLN A 22 0.79 11.73 20.80
N ALA A 23 1.04 12.51 21.82
CA ALA A 23 2.25 12.42 22.61
C ALA A 23 2.25 11.11 23.39
N LEU A 24 3.21 10.23 23.09
CA LEU A 24 3.50 9.05 23.89
C LEU A 24 4.11 9.50 25.21
N ALA A 25 3.29 9.52 26.27
CA ALA A 25 3.77 9.64 27.64
C ALA A 25 4.45 8.32 28.02
N GLN A 26 5.77 8.27 28.03
CA GLN A 26 6.54 7.22 28.69
C GLN A 26 6.37 7.37 30.19
N GLY A 27 5.48 6.58 30.79
CA GLY A 27 5.41 6.40 32.23
C GLY A 27 6.60 5.56 32.70
N ALA A 28 7.49 6.20 33.44
CA ALA A 28 8.51 5.50 34.21
C ALA A 28 7.82 4.59 35.23
N HIS A 29 7.97 3.28 35.11
CA HIS A 29 7.61 2.33 36.15
C HIS A 29 8.68 2.33 37.22
N ASP A 30 8.52 3.18 38.24
CA ASP A 30 9.23 3.05 39.51
C ASP A 30 8.77 1.75 40.19
N GLY A 31 9.75 0.90 40.49
CA GLY A 31 9.55 -0.38 41.14
C GLY A 31 8.99 -0.23 42.55
N HIS A 32 7.71 -0.48 42.71
CA HIS A 32 7.16 -0.76 44.03
C HIS A 32 7.42 -2.23 44.35
N HIS A 33 8.45 -2.49 45.17
CA HIS A 33 8.52 -3.72 45.93
C HIS A 33 7.37 -3.72 46.96
N PRO A 34 6.44 -4.69 46.91
CA PRO A 34 5.49 -4.83 48.02
C PRO A 34 6.26 -5.28 49.25
N PRO A 35 5.88 -4.76 50.44
CA PRO A 35 6.48 -5.22 51.69
C PRO A 35 6.24 -6.74 51.87
N SER A 36 7.29 -7.45 52.24
CA SER A 36 7.25 -8.86 52.53
C SER A 36 6.26 -9.14 53.67
N THR A 37 5.09 -9.66 53.34
CA THR A 37 4.18 -10.28 54.33
C THR A 37 4.83 -11.54 54.84
N PRO A 38 4.80 -11.75 56.16
CA PRO A 38 5.35 -12.99 56.77
C PRO A 38 4.57 -14.20 56.22
N SER A 39 5.29 -15.23 55.80
CA SER A 39 4.71 -16.50 55.39
C SER A 39 3.82 -17.06 56.51
N PRO A 40 2.58 -17.44 56.25
CA PRO A 40 1.78 -18.13 57.20
C PRO A 40 2.43 -19.47 57.51
N SER A 41 2.50 -19.79 58.81
CA SER A 41 3.07 -21.04 59.31
C SER A 41 2.34 -22.26 58.70
N ALA A 42 3.10 -23.33 58.50
CA ALA A 42 2.68 -24.56 57.79
C ALA A 42 1.53 -25.34 58.45
N ASP A 43 0.90 -24.83 59.51
CA ASP A 43 -0.14 -25.56 60.26
C ASP A 43 -1.59 -25.21 59.87
N ASP A 44 -1.82 -24.21 59.01
CA ASP A 44 -3.18 -23.73 58.72
C ASP A 44 -3.84 -24.39 57.49
N HIS A 45 -3.22 -25.40 56.89
CA HIS A 45 -3.75 -26.09 55.69
C HIS A 45 -4.49 -27.37 55.97
N ARG A 46 -4.78 -27.70 57.26
CA ARG A 46 -5.40 -29.00 57.61
C ARG A 46 -6.91 -29.07 57.46
N HIS A 47 -7.60 -28.02 57.04
CA HIS A 47 -9.06 -28.03 56.97
C HIS A 47 -9.69 -27.87 55.59
N HIS A 48 -8.93 -27.87 54.53
CA HIS A 48 -9.50 -28.06 53.20
C HIS A 48 -9.65 -29.56 52.93
N ARG A 49 -10.68 -30.17 53.58
CA ARG A 49 -11.19 -31.45 53.17
C ARG A 49 -11.55 -31.33 51.68
N ALA A 50 -10.78 -32.00 50.82
CA ALA A 50 -11.12 -32.07 49.41
C ALA A 50 -12.58 -32.50 49.30
N PRO A 51 -13.43 -31.80 48.53
CA PRO A 51 -14.80 -32.26 48.33
C PRO A 51 -14.72 -33.68 47.82
N ALA A 52 -15.41 -34.61 48.49
CA ALA A 52 -15.56 -35.95 47.98
C ALA A 52 -15.97 -35.83 46.51
N HIS A 53 -15.20 -36.40 45.61
CA HIS A 53 -15.53 -36.43 44.19
C HIS A 53 -16.87 -37.14 44.08
N GLY A 54 -17.96 -36.37 44.14
CA GLY A 54 -19.28 -36.88 43.83
C GLY A 54 -19.17 -37.44 42.41
N ALA A 55 -19.61 -38.67 42.21
CA ALA A 55 -19.67 -39.32 40.92
C ALA A 55 -20.24 -38.32 39.92
N GLY A 56 -19.47 -37.97 38.88
CA GLY A 56 -19.87 -37.01 37.89
C GLY A 56 -21.22 -37.40 37.31
N ARG A 57 -22.09 -36.43 37.07
CA ARG A 57 -23.45 -36.63 36.54
C ARG A 57 -23.49 -37.35 35.19
N THR A 58 -22.37 -37.50 34.53
CA THR A 58 -22.14 -38.33 33.34
C THR A 58 -20.97 -39.27 33.62
N PRO A 59 -21.15 -40.60 33.55
CA PRO A 59 -20.05 -41.53 33.69
C PRO A 59 -19.14 -41.45 32.47
N ILE A 60 -18.16 -40.55 32.52
CA ILE A 60 -17.09 -40.51 31.53
C ILE A 60 -16.10 -41.61 31.97
N PRO A 61 -15.91 -42.68 31.20
CA PRO A 61 -14.94 -43.70 31.53
C PRO A 61 -13.54 -43.08 31.57
N ALA A 62 -12.71 -43.57 32.48
CA ALA A 62 -11.33 -43.12 32.55
C ALA A 62 -10.62 -43.46 31.23
N PRO A 63 -9.89 -42.50 30.59
CA PRO A 63 -9.23 -42.76 29.34
C PRO A 63 -8.23 -43.91 29.46
N THR A 64 -8.33 -44.86 28.54
CA THR A 64 -7.44 -46.03 28.47
C THR A 64 -6.07 -45.63 27.92
N ALA A 65 -5.10 -46.54 28.00
CA ALA A 65 -3.80 -46.30 27.35
C ALA A 65 -3.93 -46.17 25.80
N ALA A 66 -4.90 -46.88 25.22
CA ALA A 66 -5.20 -46.79 23.80
C ALA A 66 -5.80 -45.43 23.44
N ASP A 67 -6.70 -44.89 24.28
CA ASP A 67 -7.26 -43.54 24.04
C ASP A 67 -6.18 -42.45 24.13
N ARG A 68 -5.23 -42.59 25.05
CA ARG A 68 -4.11 -41.66 25.18
C ARG A 68 -3.17 -41.75 23.99
N ALA A 69 -2.85 -42.94 23.50
CA ALA A 69 -2.04 -43.16 22.32
C ALA A 69 -2.74 -42.59 21.05
N ALA A 70 -4.06 -42.74 20.92
CA ALA A 70 -4.84 -42.19 19.83
C ALA A 70 -4.96 -40.65 19.89
N ALA A 71 -4.98 -40.07 21.12
CA ALA A 71 -5.04 -38.61 21.28
C ALA A 71 -3.73 -37.90 20.90
N PHE A 72 -2.61 -38.60 20.95
CA PHE A 72 -1.27 -38.09 20.58
C PHE A 72 -0.58 -39.08 19.62
N PRO A 73 -1.12 -39.23 18.38
CA PRO A 73 -0.46 -40.08 17.40
C PRO A 73 0.92 -39.49 17.07
N ASP A 74 1.90 -40.38 16.81
CA ASP A 74 3.17 -39.98 16.23
C ASP A 74 2.91 -39.47 14.82
N LEU A 75 2.70 -38.17 14.70
CA LEU A 75 2.60 -37.51 13.39
C LEU A 75 4.01 -37.41 12.80
N PRO A 76 4.17 -37.76 11.51
CA PRO A 76 5.42 -37.46 10.85
C PRO A 76 5.71 -35.96 10.99
N PRO A 77 6.97 -35.55 11.19
CA PRO A 77 7.30 -34.15 11.28
C PRO A 77 6.73 -33.43 10.06
N HIS A 78 5.77 -32.53 10.28
CA HIS A 78 5.35 -31.64 9.22
C HIS A 78 6.58 -30.86 8.81
N ALA A 79 7.08 -31.14 7.61
CA ALA A 79 7.96 -30.18 6.96
C ALA A 79 7.13 -28.88 6.83
N MET A 80 7.37 -27.94 7.73
CA MET A 80 6.95 -26.58 7.50
C MET A 80 7.53 -26.23 6.15
N HIS A 81 6.70 -26.07 5.13
CA HIS A 81 7.12 -25.58 3.82
C HIS A 81 7.50 -24.10 3.95
N ALA A 82 8.48 -23.82 4.81
CA ALA A 82 9.14 -22.55 4.84
C ALA A 82 9.99 -22.48 3.56
N GLY A 83 9.60 -21.66 2.60
CA GLY A 83 10.40 -21.36 1.43
C GLY A 83 9.85 -21.83 0.07
N GLY A 84 8.54 -21.96 -0.08
CA GLY A 84 7.94 -22.06 -1.41
C GLY A 84 8.22 -20.79 -2.22
N THR A 85 8.50 -20.94 -3.50
CA THR A 85 8.49 -19.79 -4.43
C THR A 85 7.04 -19.51 -4.80
N ASN A 86 6.58 -18.30 -4.53
CA ASN A 86 5.26 -17.78 -4.88
C ASN A 86 5.42 -16.71 -5.96
N PHE A 87 4.33 -16.36 -6.61
CA PHE A 87 4.28 -15.22 -7.53
C PHE A 87 2.92 -14.54 -7.43
N LEU A 88 2.90 -13.28 -7.82
CA LEU A 88 1.70 -12.48 -8.01
C LEU A 88 1.88 -11.67 -9.29
N LEU A 89 0.81 -11.49 -10.04
CA LEU A 89 0.67 -10.47 -11.08
C LEU A 89 -0.61 -9.70 -10.77
N LEU A 90 -0.49 -8.39 -10.58
CA LEU A 90 -1.57 -7.47 -10.28
C LEU A 90 -1.61 -6.39 -11.37
N ALA A 91 -2.72 -6.24 -12.05
CA ALA A 91 -3.07 -5.01 -12.74
C ALA A 91 -3.93 -4.20 -11.78
N ASP A 92 -3.31 -3.27 -11.05
CA ASP A 92 -4.01 -2.45 -10.08
C ASP A 92 -4.88 -1.41 -10.78
N GLN A 93 -4.33 -0.81 -11.83
CA GLN A 93 -5.06 0.09 -12.70
C GLN A 93 -4.90 -0.33 -14.16
N LEU A 94 -6.01 -0.53 -14.82
CA LEU A 94 -6.13 -0.53 -16.26
C LEU A 94 -7.38 0.28 -16.55
N GLU A 95 -7.17 1.59 -16.75
CA GLU A 95 -8.27 2.55 -16.73
C GLU A 95 -8.28 3.46 -17.96
N TRP A 96 -9.48 3.76 -18.38
CA TRP A 96 -9.76 4.83 -19.31
C TRP A 96 -10.06 6.10 -18.51
N ARG A 97 -9.42 7.19 -18.90
CA ARG A 97 -9.58 8.53 -18.33
C ARG A 97 -10.24 9.43 -19.37
N ASP A 98 -11.29 10.14 -18.97
CA ASP A 98 -11.95 11.17 -19.77
C ASP A 98 -11.59 12.53 -19.16
N ALA A 99 -10.69 13.21 -19.78
CA ALA A 99 -10.12 14.47 -19.34
C ALA A 99 -10.37 15.58 -20.35
N ASP A 100 -10.15 16.83 -19.96
CA ASP A 100 -10.38 18.00 -20.82
C ASP A 100 -9.50 17.99 -22.08
N ASP A 101 -8.31 17.40 -22.01
CA ASP A 101 -7.33 17.33 -23.09
C ASP A 101 -7.49 16.09 -24.01
N GLY A 102 -8.43 15.19 -23.72
CA GLY A 102 -8.70 14.00 -24.53
C GLY A 102 -8.90 12.73 -23.75
N ASN A 103 -8.97 11.60 -24.47
CA ASN A 103 -9.13 10.29 -23.85
C ASN A 103 -7.74 9.67 -23.60
N ALA A 104 -7.52 9.25 -22.36
CA ALA A 104 -6.30 8.56 -21.99
C ALA A 104 -6.58 7.10 -21.60
N LEU A 105 -5.58 6.25 -21.79
CA LEU A 105 -5.51 4.89 -21.23
C LEU A 105 -4.30 4.85 -20.29
N ALA A 106 -4.58 4.71 -19.00
CA ALA A 106 -3.54 4.57 -17.99
C ALA A 106 -3.44 3.11 -17.51
N TRP A 107 -2.23 2.69 -17.16
CA TRP A 107 -1.99 1.38 -16.56
C TRP A 107 -1.00 1.48 -15.40
N ASP A 108 -1.25 0.64 -14.40
CA ASP A 108 -0.36 0.35 -13.29
C ASP A 108 -0.38 -1.17 -13.06
N ILE A 109 0.75 -1.81 -13.31
CA ILE A 109 0.90 -3.26 -13.29
C ILE A 109 2.09 -3.61 -12.42
N ASP A 110 1.83 -4.42 -11.38
CA ASP A 110 2.82 -4.98 -10.48
C ASP A 110 2.92 -6.49 -10.63
N GLY A 111 4.13 -7.01 -10.52
CA GLY A 111 4.35 -8.43 -10.45
C GLY A 111 5.54 -8.75 -9.56
N TRP A 112 5.49 -9.88 -8.88
CA TRP A 112 6.65 -10.36 -8.12
C TRP A 112 6.72 -11.89 -8.12
N ILE A 113 7.95 -12.38 -7.92
CA ILE A 113 8.24 -13.78 -7.72
C ILE A 113 9.29 -13.93 -6.60
N GLY A 114 9.08 -14.87 -5.69
CA GLY A 114 10.04 -15.11 -4.60
C GLY A 114 9.46 -15.84 -3.42
N GLY A 115 10.17 -15.77 -2.31
CA GLY A 115 9.77 -16.33 -1.02
C GLY A 115 9.14 -15.27 -0.10
N ASP A 116 9.04 -15.62 1.17
CA ASP A 116 8.41 -14.74 2.18
C ASP A 116 9.29 -13.54 2.54
N ILE A 117 10.62 -13.66 2.37
CA ILE A 117 11.58 -12.63 2.79
C ILE A 117 12.15 -11.87 1.61
N ASN A 118 12.47 -12.57 0.52
CA ASN A 118 13.09 -11.96 -0.65
C ASN A 118 12.25 -12.21 -1.88
N ARG A 119 12.01 -11.14 -2.67
CA ARG A 119 11.24 -11.17 -3.90
C ARG A 119 11.94 -10.38 -4.98
N LEU A 120 11.78 -10.80 -6.21
CA LEU A 120 12.06 -10.00 -7.39
C LEU A 120 10.73 -9.43 -7.88
N ALA A 121 10.63 -8.10 -7.94
CA ALA A 121 9.43 -7.41 -8.39
C ALA A 121 9.67 -6.67 -9.70
N VAL A 122 8.63 -6.59 -10.51
CA VAL A 122 8.59 -5.82 -11.76
C VAL A 122 7.36 -4.93 -11.68
N ARG A 123 7.52 -3.64 -11.96
CA ARG A 123 6.43 -2.67 -12.04
C ARG A 123 6.45 -1.98 -13.37
N SER A 124 5.29 -1.71 -13.92
CA SER A 124 5.12 -0.93 -15.14
C SER A 124 3.95 0.02 -14.99
N GLU A 125 4.22 1.29 -15.15
CA GLU A 125 3.25 2.37 -15.08
C GLU A 125 3.33 3.21 -16.36
N GLY A 126 2.21 3.77 -16.79
CA GLY A 126 2.22 4.69 -17.90
C GLY A 126 0.85 5.11 -18.38
N GLU A 127 0.87 6.05 -19.33
CA GLU A 127 -0.32 6.66 -19.91
C GLU A 127 -0.19 6.87 -21.41
N ARG A 128 -1.30 6.68 -22.11
CA ARG A 128 -1.43 6.97 -23.53
C ARG A 128 -2.61 7.89 -23.77
N ILE A 129 -2.36 9.05 -24.35
CA ILE A 129 -3.38 10.03 -24.73
C ILE A 129 -3.54 9.98 -26.26
N ASP A 130 -4.76 9.79 -26.75
CA ASP A 130 -5.08 9.73 -28.20
C ASP A 130 -4.16 8.78 -29.00
N GLY A 131 -3.72 7.69 -28.39
CA GLY A 131 -2.87 6.67 -29.01
C GLY A 131 -1.36 6.98 -28.97
N HIS A 132 -0.93 8.11 -28.41
CA HIS A 132 0.47 8.46 -28.17
C HIS A 132 0.82 8.15 -26.71
N THR A 133 1.99 7.54 -26.50
CA THR A 133 2.49 7.29 -25.15
C THR A 133 3.15 8.57 -24.62
N GLU A 134 2.57 9.13 -23.57
CA GLU A 134 3.08 10.33 -22.91
C GLU A 134 3.94 9.97 -21.70
N GLU A 135 3.55 8.94 -20.94
CA GLU A 135 4.33 8.40 -19.83
C GLU A 135 4.49 6.89 -19.97
N ALA A 136 5.69 6.39 -19.68
CA ALA A 136 5.95 4.96 -19.57
C ALA A 136 7.21 4.71 -18.76
N GLU A 137 7.07 3.93 -17.71
CA GLU A 137 8.18 3.46 -16.87
C GLU A 137 8.13 1.97 -16.67
N LEU A 138 9.31 1.40 -16.39
CA LEU A 138 9.49 0.02 -15.99
C LEU A 138 10.49 -0.04 -14.84
N GLN A 139 10.14 -0.71 -13.77
CA GLN A 139 11.01 -0.93 -12.63
C GLN A 139 11.31 -2.40 -12.45
N LEU A 140 12.56 -2.72 -12.12
CA LEU A 140 13.01 -4.04 -11.69
C LEU A 140 13.61 -3.91 -10.29
N LEU A 141 12.95 -4.50 -9.31
CA LEU A 141 13.22 -4.29 -7.90
C LEU A 141 13.51 -5.61 -7.19
N TRP A 142 14.47 -5.59 -6.29
CA TRP A 142 14.61 -6.60 -5.25
C TRP A 142 13.94 -6.08 -4.00
N SER A 143 12.96 -6.81 -3.46
CA SER A 143 12.30 -6.50 -2.20
C SER A 143 12.76 -7.45 -1.10
N HIS A 144 12.92 -6.90 0.09
CA HIS A 144 13.34 -7.61 1.28
C HIS A 144 12.46 -7.23 2.47
N ALA A 145 11.81 -8.22 3.08
CA ALA A 145 10.98 -8.01 4.26
C ALA A 145 11.86 -7.58 5.46
N ILE A 146 11.64 -6.35 5.96
CA ILE A 146 12.32 -5.78 7.13
C ILE A 146 11.46 -5.85 8.39
N GLY A 147 10.22 -6.29 8.25
CA GLY A 147 9.27 -6.47 9.33
C GLY A 147 7.99 -7.14 8.83
N PRO A 148 7.01 -7.40 9.71
CA PRO A 148 5.76 -8.06 9.32
C PRO A 148 4.94 -7.28 8.28
N TRP A 149 5.11 -5.95 8.25
CA TRP A 149 4.30 -5.04 7.45
C TRP A 149 5.12 -4.15 6.53
N TRP A 150 6.45 -4.32 6.51
CA TRP A 150 7.36 -3.44 5.79
C TRP A 150 8.37 -4.21 4.97
N GLU A 151 8.60 -3.74 3.77
CA GLU A 151 9.65 -4.21 2.86
C GLU A 151 10.54 -3.04 2.45
N SER A 152 11.83 -3.29 2.35
CA SER A 152 12.76 -2.41 1.65
C SER A 152 12.85 -2.83 0.19
N VAL A 153 12.93 -1.87 -0.72
CA VAL A 153 13.07 -2.11 -2.16
C VAL A 153 14.35 -1.45 -2.68
N LEU A 154 15.08 -2.18 -3.52
CA LEU A 154 16.28 -1.69 -4.21
C LEU A 154 16.23 -2.17 -5.66
N GLY A 155 16.60 -1.31 -6.61
CA GLY A 155 16.59 -1.73 -8.00
C GLY A 155 16.89 -0.64 -8.99
N VAL A 156 16.32 -0.82 -10.16
CA VAL A 156 16.47 0.12 -11.28
C VAL A 156 15.08 0.44 -11.87
N ARG A 157 14.93 1.68 -12.29
CA ARG A 157 13.79 2.18 -13.06
C ARG A 157 14.31 2.69 -14.39
N GLN A 158 13.59 2.38 -15.44
CA GLN A 158 13.79 2.93 -16.78
C GLN A 158 12.56 3.71 -17.18
N ASP A 159 12.71 5.01 -17.34
CA ASP A 159 11.69 5.84 -17.98
C ASP A 159 11.90 5.78 -19.49
N PHE A 160 10.85 5.52 -20.22
CA PHE A 160 10.82 5.59 -21.69
C PHE A 160 10.22 6.92 -22.17
N LYS A 161 9.36 7.51 -21.36
CA LYS A 161 8.64 8.77 -21.54
C LYS A 161 8.41 9.46 -20.19
N PRO A 162 8.25 10.81 -20.16
CA PRO A 162 8.40 11.76 -21.28
C PRO A 162 9.86 11.97 -21.71
N GLY A 163 10.06 12.53 -22.89
CA GLY A 163 11.36 12.89 -23.40
C GLY A 163 12.25 11.71 -23.81
N SER A 164 13.58 11.85 -23.63
CA SER A 164 14.55 10.78 -23.89
C SER A 164 14.52 9.74 -22.76
N PRO A 165 14.76 8.44 -23.07
CA PRO A 165 14.85 7.42 -22.03
C PRO A 165 15.88 7.76 -20.95
N GLN A 166 15.55 7.49 -19.69
CA GLN A 166 16.42 7.75 -18.52
C GLN A 166 16.39 6.59 -17.55
N THR A 167 17.57 6.26 -17.03
CA THR A 167 17.73 5.19 -16.05
C THR A 167 17.95 5.77 -14.66
N TRP A 168 17.30 5.16 -13.66
CA TRP A 168 17.41 5.54 -12.27
C TRP A 168 17.78 4.33 -11.41
N ALA A 169 18.63 4.54 -10.42
CA ALA A 169 18.70 3.65 -9.28
C ALA A 169 17.54 3.97 -8.34
N VAL A 170 16.93 2.93 -7.77
CA VAL A 170 15.78 3.03 -6.88
C VAL A 170 16.15 2.50 -5.51
N ALA A 171 15.78 3.22 -4.45
CA ALA A 171 15.84 2.76 -3.08
C ALA A 171 14.59 3.23 -2.34
N GLY A 172 13.87 2.33 -1.67
CA GLY A 172 12.61 2.70 -1.04
C GLY A 172 12.20 1.75 0.08
N VAL A 173 11.08 2.09 0.68
CA VAL A 173 10.38 1.30 1.68
C VAL A 173 8.90 1.33 1.34
N GLN A 174 8.27 0.17 1.38
CA GLN A 174 6.82 0.04 1.19
C GLN A 174 6.22 -0.83 2.28
N GLY A 175 4.93 -0.66 2.52
CA GLY A 175 4.28 -1.49 3.52
C GLY A 175 2.85 -1.08 3.83
N MET A 176 2.24 -1.86 4.72
CA MET A 176 0.86 -1.68 5.19
C MET A 176 0.86 -1.39 6.70
N PRO A 177 1.14 -0.14 7.12
CA PRO A 177 1.23 0.22 8.54
C PRO A 177 -0.10 0.05 9.30
N LEU A 178 -1.21 0.15 8.59
CA LEU A 178 -2.56 -0.13 9.08
C LEU A 178 -3.25 -1.03 8.07
N TYR A 179 -4.19 -1.85 8.55
CA TYR A 179 -4.97 -2.71 7.67
C TYR A 179 -5.70 -1.89 6.59
N GLY A 180 -5.45 -2.23 5.33
CA GLY A 180 -6.01 -1.54 4.17
C GLY A 180 -5.32 -0.23 3.78
N LEU A 181 -4.31 0.25 4.52
CA LEU A 181 -3.50 1.40 4.14
C LEU A 181 -2.17 0.92 3.57
N GLU A 182 -2.00 1.05 2.27
CA GLU A 182 -0.73 0.82 1.59
C GLU A 182 0.05 2.13 1.52
N THR A 183 1.35 2.06 1.70
CA THR A 183 2.22 3.23 1.68
C THR A 183 3.55 2.90 1.03
N GLU A 184 4.07 3.86 0.26
CA GLU A 184 5.38 3.76 -0.37
C GLU A 184 6.15 5.07 -0.23
N VAL A 185 7.44 4.93 -0.02
CA VAL A 185 8.44 6.02 -0.10
C VAL A 185 9.59 5.53 -0.95
N SER A 186 9.77 6.11 -2.13
CA SER A 186 10.82 5.72 -3.07
C SER A 186 11.70 6.90 -3.47
N ALA A 187 13.02 6.73 -3.32
CA ALA A 187 14.03 7.67 -3.76
C ALA A 187 14.67 7.19 -5.06
N PHE A 188 14.85 8.12 -6.00
CA PHE A 188 15.40 7.87 -7.33
C PHE A 188 16.69 8.67 -7.53
N PHE A 189 17.70 8.00 -8.09
CA PHE A 189 19.00 8.60 -8.39
C PHE A 189 19.32 8.34 -9.86
N GLY A 190 19.17 9.37 -10.69
CA GLY A 190 19.31 9.30 -12.13
C GLY A 190 20.65 9.80 -12.65
N GLU A 191 20.84 9.68 -13.95
CA GLU A 191 21.99 10.18 -14.66
C GLU A 191 22.10 11.71 -14.53
N GLY A 192 23.32 12.24 -14.64
CA GLY A 192 23.54 13.69 -14.55
C GLY A 192 23.29 14.31 -13.18
N GLY A 193 23.14 13.49 -12.11
CA GLY A 193 22.85 13.96 -10.77
C GLY A 193 21.38 14.36 -10.57
N GLN A 194 20.49 13.84 -11.37
CA GLN A 194 19.05 13.94 -11.15
C GLN A 194 18.68 13.11 -9.92
N THR A 195 17.77 13.64 -9.11
CA THR A 195 17.22 12.93 -7.95
C THR A 195 15.72 13.13 -7.89
N GLY A 196 15.00 12.13 -7.40
CA GLY A 196 13.56 12.17 -7.21
C GLY A 196 13.16 11.52 -5.89
N LEU A 197 11.99 11.88 -5.40
CA LEU A 197 11.32 11.26 -4.28
C LEU A 197 9.83 11.14 -4.62
N ARG A 198 9.30 9.91 -4.50
CA ARG A 198 7.87 9.60 -4.63
C ARG A 198 7.35 9.17 -3.27
N LEU A 199 6.22 9.71 -2.89
CA LEU A 199 5.46 9.33 -1.71
C LEU A 199 4.07 8.93 -2.19
N ALA A 200 3.67 7.69 -1.96
CA ALA A 200 2.34 7.20 -2.34
C ALA A 200 1.63 6.59 -1.14
N ALA A 201 0.32 6.75 -1.11
CA ALA A 201 -0.54 6.10 -0.14
C ALA A 201 -1.94 5.88 -0.73
N ASP A 202 -2.49 4.71 -0.49
CA ASP A 202 -3.88 4.41 -0.78
C ASP A 202 -4.54 3.67 0.40
N TYR A 203 -5.85 3.73 0.46
CA TYR A 203 -6.60 3.14 1.57
C TYR A 203 -7.88 2.46 1.12
N ASP A 204 -7.99 1.17 1.39
CA ASP A 204 -9.18 0.38 1.07
C ASP A 204 -10.25 0.51 2.18
N ILE A 205 -11.30 1.31 1.91
CA ILE A 205 -12.46 1.49 2.79
C ILE A 205 -13.56 0.52 2.35
N LEU A 206 -13.78 -0.54 3.12
CA LEU A 206 -14.82 -1.52 2.84
C LEU A 206 -16.20 -0.95 3.19
N LEU A 207 -16.95 -0.46 2.19
CA LEU A 207 -18.35 -0.05 2.36
C LEU A 207 -19.25 -1.27 2.55
N THR A 208 -18.92 -2.35 1.85
CA THR A 208 -19.50 -3.69 2.02
C THR A 208 -18.40 -4.74 1.80
N ASN A 209 -18.72 -6.02 1.91
CA ASN A 209 -17.77 -7.11 1.63
C ASN A 209 -17.26 -7.14 0.17
N ARG A 210 -17.87 -6.37 -0.75
CA ARG A 210 -17.54 -6.33 -2.18
C ARG A 210 -17.41 -4.94 -2.76
N LEU A 211 -17.95 -3.93 -2.07
CA LEU A 211 -17.90 -2.55 -2.51
C LEU A 211 -16.84 -1.82 -1.68
N ILE A 212 -15.80 -1.35 -2.34
CA ILE A 212 -14.62 -0.76 -1.73
C ILE A 212 -14.46 0.65 -2.30
N LEU A 213 -14.30 1.62 -1.41
CA LEU A 213 -13.92 2.99 -1.75
C LEU A 213 -12.44 3.14 -1.49
N GLN A 214 -11.68 3.51 -2.51
CA GLN A 214 -10.22 3.63 -2.47
C GLN A 214 -9.82 5.08 -2.77
N PRO A 215 -9.59 5.94 -1.77
CA PRO A 215 -8.81 7.14 -1.93
C PRO A 215 -7.33 6.78 -2.09
N ALA A 216 -6.65 7.48 -2.99
CA ALA A 216 -5.22 7.37 -3.25
C ALA A 216 -4.60 8.76 -3.38
N VAL A 217 -3.34 8.89 -3.04
CA VAL A 217 -2.55 10.11 -3.22
C VAL A 217 -1.11 9.76 -3.54
N GLU A 218 -0.55 10.46 -4.52
CA GLU A 218 0.87 10.41 -4.87
C GLU A 218 1.47 11.81 -4.89
N LEU A 219 2.68 11.95 -4.41
CA LEU A 219 3.44 13.20 -4.35
C LEU A 219 4.81 12.96 -4.97
N ASN A 220 5.18 13.78 -5.95
CA ASN A 220 6.47 13.72 -6.61
C ASN A 220 7.32 14.96 -6.33
N LEU A 221 8.58 14.74 -5.95
CA LEU A 221 9.56 15.78 -5.72
C LEU A 221 10.82 15.48 -6.54
N HIS A 222 11.41 16.52 -7.14
CA HIS A 222 12.64 16.39 -7.92
C HIS A 222 13.73 17.32 -7.39
N GLY A 223 14.96 16.84 -7.36
CA GLY A 223 16.09 17.63 -6.84
C GLY A 223 16.61 18.67 -7.83
N ARG A 224 16.32 18.53 -9.13
CA ARG A 224 16.81 19.41 -10.18
C ARG A 224 15.76 19.63 -11.26
N ASN A 225 15.85 20.79 -11.93
CA ASN A 225 15.05 21.07 -13.11
C ASN A 225 15.49 20.21 -14.30
N ASP A 226 14.52 19.66 -15.01
CA ASP A 226 14.69 19.00 -16.31
C ASP A 226 13.66 19.55 -17.30
N ALA A 227 14.05 20.61 -17.98
CA ALA A 227 13.16 21.28 -18.94
C ALA A 227 12.83 20.39 -20.16
N ALA A 228 13.68 19.40 -20.48
CA ALA A 228 13.43 18.50 -21.61
C ALA A 228 12.31 17.48 -21.30
N ARG A 229 12.02 17.27 -20.02
CA ARG A 229 10.96 16.39 -19.54
C ARG A 229 9.78 17.17 -18.94
N GLY A 230 9.86 18.48 -18.88
CA GLY A 230 8.84 19.32 -18.25
C GLY A 230 8.85 19.27 -16.72
N VAL A 231 9.92 18.74 -16.08
CA VAL A 231 9.98 18.52 -14.64
C VAL A 231 10.76 19.64 -13.94
N GLY A 232 10.18 20.19 -12.88
CA GLY A 232 10.77 21.25 -12.05
C GLY A 232 11.38 20.75 -10.77
N ALA A 233 12.41 21.42 -10.26
CA ALA A 233 13.00 21.15 -8.97
C ALA A 233 12.06 21.50 -7.82
N GLY A 234 12.10 20.72 -6.74
CA GLY A 234 11.26 20.84 -5.56
C GLY A 234 10.01 19.97 -5.67
N PHE A 235 8.91 20.41 -5.10
CA PHE A 235 7.61 19.76 -5.23
C PHE A 235 7.09 19.94 -6.65
N SER A 236 7.00 18.83 -7.39
CA SER A 236 6.66 18.82 -8.82
C SER A 236 5.17 18.72 -9.06
N ASP A 237 4.56 17.70 -8.50
CA ASP A 237 3.15 17.40 -8.72
C ASP A 237 2.53 16.61 -7.56
N VAL A 238 1.22 16.61 -7.57
CA VAL A 238 0.39 15.74 -6.74
C VAL A 238 -0.69 15.13 -7.62
N GLU A 239 -0.89 13.82 -7.47
CA GLU A 239 -2.05 13.12 -7.98
C GLU A 239 -2.90 12.65 -6.81
N ALA A 240 -4.23 12.80 -6.92
CA ALA A 240 -5.18 12.26 -5.95
C ALA A 240 -6.31 11.55 -6.70
N GLY A 241 -6.63 10.36 -6.26
CA GLY A 241 -7.66 9.53 -6.86
C GLY A 241 -8.72 9.13 -5.84
N LEU A 242 -9.95 8.94 -6.32
CA LEU A 242 -11.01 8.31 -5.55
C LEU A 242 -11.72 7.33 -6.45
N ARG A 243 -11.56 6.03 -6.17
CA ARG A 243 -12.12 4.94 -6.97
C ARG A 243 -13.14 4.16 -6.17
N LEU A 244 -14.28 3.85 -6.77
CA LEU A 244 -15.31 2.98 -6.20
C LEU A 244 -15.25 1.65 -6.93
N ARG A 245 -14.70 0.63 -6.29
CA ARG A 245 -14.42 -0.70 -6.83
C ARG A 245 -15.48 -1.70 -6.38
N TYR A 246 -15.99 -2.51 -7.31
CA TYR A 246 -16.91 -3.59 -7.00
C TYR A 246 -16.29 -4.96 -7.33
N GLU A 247 -16.00 -5.76 -6.32
CA GLU A 247 -15.47 -7.11 -6.48
C GLU A 247 -16.54 -8.08 -6.98
N ILE A 248 -16.54 -8.35 -8.29
CA ILE A 248 -17.33 -9.44 -8.87
C ILE A 248 -16.80 -10.78 -8.34
N THR A 249 -15.49 -10.94 -8.39
CA THR A 249 -14.71 -11.95 -7.67
C THR A 249 -13.59 -11.24 -6.93
N ARG A 250 -12.90 -11.93 -6.01
CA ARG A 250 -11.73 -11.36 -5.33
C ARG A 250 -10.60 -10.99 -6.31
N GLN A 251 -10.55 -11.69 -7.43
CA GLN A 251 -9.51 -11.54 -8.45
C GLN A 251 -9.88 -10.56 -9.56
N PHE A 252 -11.13 -10.10 -9.63
CA PHE A 252 -11.59 -9.21 -10.70
C PHE A 252 -12.61 -8.20 -10.18
N ALA A 253 -12.29 -6.94 -10.32
CA ALA A 253 -13.09 -5.84 -9.82
C ALA A 253 -13.09 -4.65 -10.80
N PRO A 254 -14.19 -4.39 -11.51
CA PRO A 254 -14.39 -3.12 -12.21
C PRO A 254 -14.56 -1.98 -11.21
N TYR A 255 -14.19 -0.78 -11.62
CA TYR A 255 -14.37 0.44 -10.84
C TYR A 255 -14.71 1.65 -11.69
N LEU A 256 -15.26 2.65 -11.02
CA LEU A 256 -15.45 4.01 -11.51
C LEU A 256 -14.84 4.97 -10.50
N GLY A 257 -14.36 6.11 -10.96
CA GLY A 257 -13.75 7.08 -10.06
C GLY A 257 -13.52 8.43 -10.68
N VAL A 258 -12.77 9.21 -9.93
CA VAL A 258 -12.23 10.50 -10.37
C VAL A 258 -10.75 10.55 -10.01
N SER A 259 -9.94 11.09 -10.89
CA SER A 259 -8.56 11.47 -10.63
C SER A 259 -8.43 12.97 -10.71
N TRP A 260 -7.53 13.53 -9.95
CA TRP A 260 -7.17 14.93 -9.95
C TRP A 260 -5.66 15.02 -9.85
N GLN A 261 -5.06 15.75 -10.78
CA GLN A 261 -3.62 15.97 -10.82
C GLN A 261 -3.33 17.47 -10.84
N ARG A 262 -2.25 17.87 -10.19
CA ARG A 262 -1.81 19.27 -10.21
C ARG A 262 -0.29 19.40 -10.13
N ALA A 263 0.26 20.15 -11.09
CA ALA A 263 1.66 20.51 -11.11
C ALA A 263 1.94 21.79 -10.31
N TYR A 264 3.13 21.85 -9.72
CA TYR A 264 3.60 22.96 -8.89
C TYR A 264 4.97 23.47 -9.34
N GLY A 265 5.34 24.62 -8.80
CA GLY A 265 6.67 25.22 -9.01
C GLY A 265 7.06 25.35 -10.47
N ASN A 266 8.29 24.97 -10.79
CA ASN A 266 8.81 25.05 -12.15
C ASN A 266 8.15 24.06 -13.11
N THR A 267 7.61 22.92 -12.63
CA THR A 267 6.80 22.00 -13.45
C THR A 267 5.58 22.73 -14.02
N ALA A 268 4.83 23.42 -13.16
CA ALA A 268 3.69 24.23 -13.60
C ALA A 268 4.10 25.37 -14.56
N ASP A 269 5.32 25.90 -14.42
CA ASP A 269 5.85 26.92 -15.34
C ASP A 269 6.17 26.34 -16.72
N TYR A 270 6.64 25.08 -16.79
CA TYR A 270 6.90 24.40 -18.05
C TYR A 270 5.60 24.09 -18.79
N LEU A 271 4.60 23.53 -18.12
CA LEU A 271 3.27 23.27 -18.69
C LEU A 271 2.64 24.55 -19.25
N ARG A 272 2.63 25.64 -18.48
CA ARG A 272 2.12 26.94 -18.96
C ARG A 272 2.84 27.47 -20.21
N ARG A 273 4.15 27.23 -20.34
CA ARG A 273 4.91 27.62 -21.53
C ARG A 273 4.59 26.74 -22.72
N ALA A 274 4.25 25.47 -22.51
CA ALA A 274 3.78 24.55 -23.52
C ALA A 274 2.33 24.86 -23.96
N GLY A 275 1.58 25.63 -23.16
CA GLY A 275 0.18 25.94 -23.40
C GLY A 275 -0.76 24.90 -22.79
N GLU A 276 -0.23 24.07 -21.86
CA GLU A 276 -0.93 23.02 -21.18
C GLU A 276 -1.43 23.48 -19.80
N ASP A 277 -2.50 22.88 -19.33
CA ASP A 277 -3.05 23.17 -18.03
C ASP A 277 -2.21 22.51 -16.92
N ARG A 278 -2.07 23.20 -15.80
CA ARG A 278 -1.33 22.73 -14.62
C ARG A 278 -2.17 21.85 -13.68
N GLU A 279 -3.46 21.77 -13.93
CA GLU A 279 -4.42 21.07 -13.08
C GLU A 279 -5.43 20.40 -13.99
N GLU A 280 -5.61 19.12 -13.76
CA GLU A 280 -6.50 18.27 -14.53
C GLU A 280 -7.40 17.46 -13.61
N THR A 281 -8.63 17.26 -14.03
CA THR A 281 -9.58 16.38 -13.36
C THR A 281 -10.22 15.49 -14.40
N ALA A 282 -10.07 14.19 -14.22
CA ALA A 282 -10.62 13.19 -15.12
C ALA A 282 -11.64 12.29 -14.41
N VAL A 283 -12.67 11.90 -15.15
CA VAL A 283 -13.51 10.76 -14.77
C VAL A 283 -12.83 9.49 -15.27
N VAL A 284 -12.71 8.50 -14.39
CA VAL A 284 -12.00 7.26 -14.69
C VAL A 284 -12.92 6.06 -14.61
N ALA A 285 -12.72 5.10 -15.52
CA ALA A 285 -13.39 3.81 -15.53
C ALA A 285 -12.37 2.71 -15.86
N GLY A 286 -12.27 1.71 -15.01
CA GLY A 286 -11.23 0.70 -15.17
C GLY A 286 -11.56 -0.64 -14.56
N VAL A 287 -10.55 -1.51 -14.61
CA VAL A 287 -10.59 -2.83 -14.00
C VAL A 287 -9.32 -3.07 -13.21
N ARG A 288 -9.49 -3.74 -12.07
CA ARG A 288 -8.41 -4.31 -11.27
C ARG A 288 -8.51 -5.81 -11.30
N PHE A 289 -7.39 -6.50 -11.53
CA PHE A 289 -7.37 -7.96 -11.48
C PHE A 289 -5.99 -8.49 -11.08
N TRP A 290 -5.96 -9.72 -10.51
CA TRP A 290 -4.73 -10.36 -10.11
C TRP A 290 -4.78 -11.89 -10.28
N PHE A 291 -3.60 -12.48 -10.41
CA PHE A 291 -3.37 -13.92 -10.54
C PHE A 291 -2.30 -14.42 -9.57
#